data_cc60726c862a426f783f9310e890ae84
#
_entry.id   cc60726c862a426f783f9310e890ae84
#
_cell.length_a   1.000
_cell.length_b   1.000
_cell.length_c   1.000
_cell.angle_alpha   90.00
_cell.angle_beta   90.00
_cell.angle_gamma   90.00
#
_symmetry.space_group_name_H-M   'P 1'
#
loop_
_entity.id
_entity.type
_entity.pdbx_description
1 polymer ?
#
loop_
_entity_poly.entity_id
_entity_poly.type
_entity_poly.pdbx_seq_one_letter_code
_entity_poly.pdbx_strand_id
1 'polypeptide(L)'
;MAKSLKRPFFGLRGGWLTFWITVACATDMTLFGYDQGVFSGVVVTQDFLKLHNLVGPTKTNVLATVTAIYDIGCFVGAVIAFTIGERLGRKKAIIVGTVIMSIGTVIKVTSYSLPQMIVGRVVLGIGNGINTATAPIWQTETAQAKWRGKFVILEMAMNIAGFCLVNWINYGLSFVEGSVAWRFPLAFQFVFIFVLFATVPWLPESPRYCWLIAHGRTQEATEILACIEDKPTTSPVVTAQLHEIKYSVDYELQHAVKWKDILLRRNKDTADTKTLRRLLLGANTQLMQQFGGINIMSYYMPTVLINSVGLSESMARLLSACNAVSYLIFSSIAILLVERWGRRGLMLLSTSGQLLSFLVITILLRITNFIVVEITPIGIQNLGWRFWIVWTVTNALFLPVIYFLYPETCKFSASSNMSKAYLFPANRKLEDMDDYFRENPSVMVIRDNDAIATKRPEKYIQREQEDIQREEAKDGSPVVGIGHEEKGLREQGNF
;
A
#
# COMPACT_ATOMS: atom_id res chain seq x y z
N MET A 1 15.63 10.45 44.91
CA MET A 1 15.31 9.06 44.53
C MET A 1 14.96 9.05 43.04
N ALA A 2 15.89 8.68 42.18
CA ALA A 2 15.69 8.55 40.76
C ALA A 2 14.73 7.37 40.52
N LYS A 3 13.50 7.63 40.03
CA LYS A 3 12.62 6.58 39.49
C LYS A 3 13.41 5.84 38.42
N SER A 4 13.73 4.56 38.67
CA SER A 4 14.25 3.64 37.68
C SER A 4 13.41 3.78 36.43
N LEU A 5 13.92 4.45 35.40
CA LEU A 5 13.34 4.54 34.08
C LEU A 5 13.18 3.11 33.58
N LYS A 6 11.94 2.61 33.58
CA LYS A 6 11.62 1.38 32.86
C LYS A 6 12.15 1.58 31.45
N ARG A 7 13.07 0.70 31.02
CA ARG A 7 13.64 0.76 29.67
C ARG A 7 12.48 0.74 28.68
N PRO A 8 12.28 1.81 27.90
CA PRO A 8 11.16 1.85 26.96
C PRO A 8 11.30 0.70 25.96
N PHE A 9 10.19 0.14 25.52
CA PHE A 9 10.10 -0.87 24.46
C PHE A 9 10.95 -2.13 24.73
N PHE A 10 10.92 -2.66 25.96
CA PHE A 10 11.76 -3.80 26.41
C PHE A 10 13.28 -3.59 26.23
N GLY A 11 13.74 -2.35 26.05
CA GLY A 11 15.15 -2.03 25.78
C GLY A 11 15.57 -2.24 24.33
N LEU A 12 14.62 -2.46 23.41
CA LEU A 12 14.86 -2.55 21.97
C LEU A 12 15.27 -1.18 21.43
N ARG A 13 16.30 -1.12 20.59
CA ARG A 13 16.83 0.10 19.97
C ARG A 13 17.26 -0.18 18.53
N GLY A 14 17.36 0.90 17.73
CA GLY A 14 17.89 0.86 16.38
C GLY A 14 17.23 -0.19 15.49
N GLY A 15 18.05 -1.00 14.85
CA GLY A 15 17.60 -2.01 13.90
C GLY A 15 16.62 -3.05 14.48
N TRP A 16 16.78 -3.44 15.76
CA TRP A 16 15.85 -4.39 16.40
C TRP A 16 14.45 -3.80 16.65
N LEU A 17 14.39 -2.52 17.00
CA LEU A 17 13.10 -1.83 17.15
C LEU A 17 12.40 -1.69 15.81
N THR A 18 13.13 -1.25 14.79
CA THR A 18 12.63 -1.16 13.40
C THR A 18 12.19 -2.52 12.88
N PHE A 19 12.93 -3.59 13.17
CA PHE A 19 12.57 -4.96 12.78
C PHE A 19 11.21 -5.37 13.35
N TRP A 20 10.94 -5.16 14.65
CA TRP A 20 9.67 -5.55 15.24
C TRP A 20 8.49 -4.69 14.76
N ILE A 21 8.71 -3.39 14.49
CA ILE A 21 7.71 -2.55 13.84
C ILE A 21 7.39 -3.10 12.45
N THR A 22 8.43 -3.44 11.69
CA THR A 22 8.27 -4.04 10.35
C THR A 22 7.55 -5.37 10.41
N VAL A 23 7.82 -6.23 11.39
CA VAL A 23 7.09 -7.49 11.60
C VAL A 23 5.61 -7.23 11.85
N ALA A 24 5.27 -6.26 12.69
CA ALA A 24 3.87 -5.92 12.96
C ALA A 24 3.16 -5.41 11.70
N CYS A 25 3.74 -4.45 10.97
CA CYS A 25 3.17 -3.90 9.74
C CYS A 25 3.10 -4.95 8.62
N ALA A 26 4.14 -5.78 8.46
CA ALA A 26 4.17 -6.89 7.50
C ALA A 26 3.10 -7.95 7.82
N THR A 27 2.88 -8.27 9.10
CA THR A 27 1.83 -9.20 9.53
C THR A 27 0.44 -8.65 9.20
N ASP A 28 0.22 -7.36 9.41
CA ASP A 28 -1.04 -6.70 9.09
C ASP A 28 -1.32 -6.74 7.58
N MET A 29 -0.32 -6.42 6.78
CA MET A 29 -0.42 -6.51 5.32
C MET A 29 -0.57 -7.94 4.82
N THR A 30 0.06 -8.92 5.48
CA THR A 30 -0.13 -10.36 5.17
C THR A 30 -1.57 -10.78 5.45
N LEU A 31 -2.14 -10.33 6.57
CA LEU A 31 -3.55 -10.58 6.92
C LEU A 31 -4.49 -9.96 5.87
N PHE A 32 -4.21 -8.75 5.41
CA PHE A 32 -4.98 -8.11 4.34
C PHE A 32 -4.96 -8.94 3.05
N GLY A 33 -3.77 -9.35 2.58
CA GLY A 33 -3.65 -10.18 1.39
C GLY A 33 -4.31 -11.56 1.55
N TYR A 34 -4.21 -12.14 2.73
CA TYR A 34 -4.89 -13.39 3.09
C TYR A 34 -6.41 -13.23 2.96
N ASP A 35 -6.96 -12.14 3.50
CA ASP A 35 -8.41 -11.87 3.49
C ASP A 35 -8.96 -11.63 2.07
N GLN A 36 -8.16 -10.98 1.21
CA GLN A 36 -8.50 -10.81 -0.21
C GLN A 36 -8.63 -12.16 -0.94
N GLY A 37 -7.76 -13.12 -0.63
CA GLY A 37 -7.75 -14.42 -1.31
C GLY A 37 -8.66 -15.48 -0.68
N VAL A 38 -8.99 -15.38 0.60
CA VAL A 38 -9.68 -16.47 1.32
C VAL A 38 -11.04 -16.81 0.71
N PHE A 39 -11.75 -15.79 0.27
CA PHE A 39 -13.11 -15.97 -0.21
C PHE A 39 -13.17 -16.60 -1.62
N SER A 40 -12.11 -16.51 -2.40
CA SER A 40 -12.03 -17.18 -3.72
C SER A 40 -12.19 -18.71 -3.62
N GLY A 41 -11.66 -19.31 -2.56
CA GLY A 41 -11.83 -20.73 -2.27
C GLY A 41 -13.15 -21.07 -1.59
N VAL A 42 -13.63 -20.20 -0.69
CA VAL A 42 -14.87 -20.42 0.06
C VAL A 42 -16.09 -20.43 -0.87
N VAL A 43 -16.16 -19.53 -1.84
CA VAL A 43 -17.31 -19.40 -2.77
C VAL A 43 -17.52 -20.59 -3.70
N VAL A 44 -16.53 -21.45 -3.89
CA VAL A 44 -16.66 -22.66 -4.70
C VAL A 44 -16.87 -23.91 -3.85
N THR A 45 -16.83 -23.81 -2.52
CA THR A 45 -17.03 -24.96 -1.61
C THR A 45 -18.50 -25.35 -1.51
N GLN A 46 -18.83 -26.57 -1.85
CA GLN A 46 -20.22 -27.05 -1.91
C GLN A 46 -20.95 -26.97 -0.57
N ASP A 47 -20.27 -27.27 0.56
CA ASP A 47 -20.87 -27.17 1.90
C ASP A 47 -21.27 -25.73 2.24
N PHE A 48 -20.41 -24.74 1.91
CA PHE A 48 -20.73 -23.33 2.07
C PHE A 48 -21.93 -22.89 1.25
N LEU A 49 -21.99 -23.29 -0.02
CA LEU A 49 -23.09 -22.95 -0.91
C LEU A 49 -24.43 -23.55 -0.44
N LYS A 50 -24.41 -24.81 0.01
CA LYS A 50 -25.61 -25.50 0.54
C LYS A 50 -26.08 -24.85 1.84
N LEU A 51 -25.17 -24.61 2.80
CA LEU A 51 -25.51 -24.06 4.12
C LEU A 51 -26.17 -22.66 4.00
N HIS A 52 -25.68 -21.83 3.07
CA HIS A 52 -26.17 -20.47 2.91
C HIS A 52 -27.24 -20.32 1.80
N ASN A 53 -27.77 -21.45 1.26
CA ASN A 53 -28.75 -21.47 0.16
C ASN A 53 -28.31 -20.68 -1.06
N LEU A 54 -27.04 -20.80 -1.47
CA LEU A 54 -26.44 -20.09 -2.60
C LEU A 54 -26.24 -20.98 -3.83
N VAL A 55 -26.83 -22.17 -3.83
CA VAL A 55 -26.77 -23.12 -4.95
C VAL A 55 -27.70 -22.66 -6.07
N GLY A 56 -27.21 -22.65 -7.30
CA GLY A 56 -28.00 -22.40 -8.51
C GLY A 56 -27.71 -21.04 -9.18
N PRO A 57 -28.01 -20.93 -10.49
CA PRO A 57 -27.65 -19.75 -11.32
C PRO A 57 -28.38 -18.47 -10.88
N THR A 58 -29.57 -18.58 -10.30
CA THR A 58 -30.33 -17.42 -9.78
C THR A 58 -29.71 -16.79 -8.54
N LYS A 59 -28.80 -17.48 -7.85
CA LYS A 59 -28.14 -17.02 -6.62
C LYS A 59 -26.78 -16.37 -6.84
N THR A 60 -26.31 -16.34 -8.07
CA THR A 60 -25.00 -15.76 -8.41
C THR A 60 -24.86 -14.30 -8.00
N ASN A 61 -25.95 -13.51 -8.17
CA ASN A 61 -25.93 -12.10 -7.74
C ASN A 61 -25.73 -11.95 -6.25
N VAL A 62 -26.38 -12.80 -5.47
CA VAL A 62 -26.26 -12.81 -4.00
C VAL A 62 -24.85 -13.20 -3.59
N LEU A 63 -24.29 -14.22 -4.25
CA LEU A 63 -22.91 -14.66 -4.01
C LEU A 63 -21.90 -13.55 -4.34
N ALA A 64 -22.09 -12.83 -5.46
CA ALA A 64 -21.27 -11.69 -5.83
C ALA A 64 -21.38 -10.57 -4.79
N THR A 65 -22.60 -10.27 -4.31
CA THR A 65 -22.80 -9.27 -3.23
C THR A 65 -22.09 -9.68 -1.94
N VAL A 66 -22.19 -10.94 -1.52
CA VAL A 66 -21.48 -11.44 -0.33
C VAL A 66 -19.98 -11.31 -0.51
N THR A 67 -19.46 -11.50 -1.70
CA THR A 67 -18.03 -11.33 -1.99
C THR A 67 -17.61 -9.86 -1.95
N ALA A 68 -18.39 -8.96 -2.54
CA ALA A 68 -18.04 -7.55 -2.67
C ALA A 68 -18.31 -6.70 -1.43
N ILE A 69 -19.24 -7.11 -0.55
CA ILE A 69 -19.66 -6.31 0.61
C ILE A 69 -18.52 -6.01 1.60
N TYR A 70 -17.48 -6.84 1.59
CA TYR A 70 -16.26 -6.63 2.35
C TYR A 70 -15.54 -5.33 1.96
N ASP A 71 -15.47 -5.02 0.67
CA ASP A 71 -14.81 -3.81 0.17
C ASP A 71 -15.54 -2.54 0.63
N ILE A 72 -16.87 -2.60 0.76
CA ILE A 72 -17.66 -1.51 1.36
C ILE A 72 -17.27 -1.33 2.83
N GLY A 73 -17.09 -2.42 3.57
CA GLY A 73 -16.55 -2.37 4.93
C GLY A 73 -15.18 -1.70 4.98
N CYS A 74 -14.27 -2.10 4.10
CA CYS A 74 -12.92 -1.51 4.00
C CYS A 74 -12.97 -0.01 3.69
N PHE A 75 -13.84 0.42 2.78
CA PHE A 75 -14.04 1.83 2.49
C PHE A 75 -14.48 2.62 3.73
N VAL A 76 -15.49 2.15 4.45
CA VAL A 76 -15.95 2.77 5.70
C VAL A 76 -14.83 2.82 6.73
N GLY A 77 -14.08 1.73 6.89
CA GLY A 77 -12.92 1.66 7.78
C GLY A 77 -11.82 2.67 7.42
N ALA A 78 -11.51 2.81 6.14
CA ALA A 78 -10.53 3.79 5.66
C ALA A 78 -10.99 5.24 5.92
N VAL A 79 -12.28 5.55 5.75
CA VAL A 79 -12.85 6.85 6.10
C VAL A 79 -12.76 7.12 7.61
N ILE A 80 -13.02 6.11 8.44
CA ILE A 80 -12.85 6.19 9.90
C ILE A 80 -11.38 6.46 10.25
N ALA A 81 -10.45 5.72 9.66
CA ALA A 81 -9.02 5.91 9.88
C ALA A 81 -8.56 7.32 9.49
N PHE A 82 -9.06 7.82 8.36
CA PHE A 82 -8.75 9.18 7.90
C PHE A 82 -9.29 10.27 8.83
N THR A 83 -10.49 10.12 9.36
CA THR A 83 -11.15 11.15 10.20
C THR A 83 -10.72 11.11 11.66
N ILE A 84 -10.51 9.91 12.20
CA ILE A 84 -10.25 9.71 13.64
C ILE A 84 -8.78 9.35 13.90
N GLY A 85 -8.07 8.83 12.89
CA GLY A 85 -6.69 8.33 13.03
C GLY A 85 -5.69 9.40 13.51
N GLU A 86 -5.91 10.65 13.15
CA GLU A 86 -5.11 11.78 13.66
C GLU A 86 -5.30 12.01 15.17
N ARG A 87 -6.49 11.73 15.70
CA ARG A 87 -6.78 11.90 17.13
C ARG A 87 -6.39 10.69 17.96
N LEU A 88 -6.51 9.51 17.39
CA LEU A 88 -6.27 8.23 18.09
C LEU A 88 -4.79 7.86 18.17
N GLY A 89 -4.01 8.24 17.17
CA GLY A 89 -2.64 7.79 16.95
C GLY A 89 -2.58 6.48 16.14
N ARG A 90 -1.41 6.16 15.58
CA ARG A 90 -1.24 5.02 14.66
C ARG A 90 -1.40 3.68 15.37
N LYS A 91 -0.69 3.51 16.48
CA LYS A 91 -0.71 2.30 17.30
C LYS A 91 -2.10 1.95 17.80
N LYS A 92 -2.83 2.93 18.38
CA LYS A 92 -4.17 2.69 18.91
C LYS A 92 -5.17 2.40 17.80
N ALA A 93 -5.04 3.06 16.63
CA ALA A 93 -5.89 2.80 15.48
C ALA A 93 -5.74 1.34 15.01
N ILE A 94 -4.50 0.83 14.90
CA ILE A 94 -4.24 -0.57 14.54
C ILE A 94 -4.84 -1.54 15.59
N ILE A 95 -4.68 -1.25 16.87
CA ILE A 95 -5.27 -2.11 17.93
C ILE A 95 -6.80 -2.15 17.81
N VAL A 96 -7.45 -1.00 17.65
CA VAL A 96 -8.91 -0.91 17.47
C VAL A 96 -9.36 -1.64 16.21
N GLY A 97 -8.67 -1.42 15.08
CA GLY A 97 -8.95 -2.12 13.84
C GLY A 97 -8.83 -3.64 14.00
N THR A 98 -7.75 -4.11 14.66
CA THR A 98 -7.54 -5.54 14.93
C THR A 98 -8.62 -6.14 15.84
N VAL A 99 -9.12 -5.40 16.85
CA VAL A 99 -10.26 -5.83 17.68
C VAL A 99 -11.51 -5.98 16.82
N ILE A 100 -11.82 -5.00 15.96
CA ILE A 100 -12.98 -5.06 15.06
C ILE A 100 -12.83 -6.24 14.09
N MET A 101 -11.63 -6.46 13.53
CA MET A 101 -11.35 -7.60 12.67
C MET A 101 -11.58 -8.93 13.40
N SER A 102 -11.14 -9.06 14.66
CA SER A 102 -11.34 -10.28 15.43
C SER A 102 -12.83 -10.60 15.64
N ILE A 103 -13.64 -9.58 15.95
CA ILE A 103 -15.11 -9.73 16.07
C ILE A 103 -15.71 -10.17 14.73
N GLY A 104 -15.35 -9.51 13.63
CA GLY A 104 -15.82 -9.88 12.29
C GLY A 104 -15.45 -11.31 11.90
N THR A 105 -14.22 -11.73 12.22
CA THR A 105 -13.74 -13.10 11.98
C THR A 105 -14.52 -14.12 12.78
N VAL A 106 -14.81 -13.88 14.08
CA VAL A 106 -15.67 -14.76 14.89
C VAL A 106 -17.04 -14.92 14.24
N ILE A 107 -17.68 -13.81 13.86
CA ILE A 107 -19.03 -13.82 13.25
C ILE A 107 -19.02 -14.64 11.95
N LYS A 108 -17.97 -14.49 11.09
CA LYS A 108 -17.85 -15.26 9.84
C LYS A 108 -17.66 -16.75 10.08
N VAL A 109 -16.73 -17.12 10.97
CA VAL A 109 -16.38 -18.53 11.25
C VAL A 109 -17.56 -19.28 11.85
N THR A 110 -18.32 -18.60 12.70
CA THR A 110 -19.52 -19.18 13.36
C THR A 110 -20.80 -19.01 12.55
N SER A 111 -20.73 -18.59 11.28
CA SER A 111 -21.94 -18.30 10.51
C SER A 111 -22.71 -19.58 10.14
N TYR A 112 -24.05 -19.52 10.34
CA TYR A 112 -25.03 -20.49 9.92
C TYR A 112 -26.09 -19.91 8.99
N SER A 113 -26.06 -18.58 8.76
CA SER A 113 -27.01 -17.88 7.92
C SER A 113 -26.30 -16.85 7.04
N LEU A 114 -26.90 -16.56 5.88
CA LEU A 114 -26.39 -15.58 4.93
C LEU A 114 -26.28 -14.16 5.53
N PRO A 115 -27.28 -13.63 6.26
CA PRO A 115 -27.16 -12.32 6.91
C PRO A 115 -25.99 -12.24 7.90
N GLN A 116 -25.75 -13.30 8.66
CA GLN A 116 -24.64 -13.38 9.60
C GLN A 116 -23.28 -13.29 8.87
N MET A 117 -23.14 -14.01 7.75
CA MET A 117 -21.94 -13.93 6.91
C MET A 117 -21.73 -12.52 6.38
N ILE A 118 -22.77 -11.86 5.87
CA ILE A 118 -22.70 -10.48 5.35
C ILE A 118 -22.25 -9.52 6.46
N VAL A 119 -22.87 -9.57 7.64
CA VAL A 119 -22.49 -8.72 8.77
C VAL A 119 -21.04 -8.98 9.18
N GLY A 120 -20.61 -10.24 9.27
CA GLY A 120 -19.24 -10.59 9.60
C GLY A 120 -18.23 -10.03 8.59
N ARG A 121 -18.55 -10.04 7.30
CA ARG A 121 -17.70 -9.46 6.25
C ARG A 121 -17.62 -7.94 6.33
N VAL A 122 -18.72 -7.25 6.57
CA VAL A 122 -18.72 -5.79 6.75
C VAL A 122 -17.89 -5.39 7.97
N VAL A 123 -18.13 -6.04 9.12
CA VAL A 123 -17.39 -5.74 10.36
C VAL A 123 -15.90 -6.02 10.19
N LEU A 124 -15.54 -7.16 9.61
CA LEU A 124 -14.16 -7.47 9.31
C LEU A 124 -13.54 -6.40 8.36
N GLY A 125 -14.26 -6.04 7.29
CA GLY A 125 -13.83 -5.02 6.35
C GLY A 125 -13.55 -3.68 7.02
N ILE A 126 -14.41 -3.23 7.93
CA ILE A 126 -14.19 -1.98 8.69
C ILE A 126 -12.86 -2.04 9.46
N GLY A 127 -12.61 -3.11 10.19
CA GLY A 127 -11.35 -3.28 10.91
C GLY A 127 -10.15 -3.29 9.99
N ASN A 128 -10.24 -4.02 8.88
CA ASN A 128 -9.17 -4.13 7.90
C ASN A 128 -8.92 -2.80 7.18
N GLY A 129 -9.96 -2.04 6.83
CA GLY A 129 -9.82 -0.70 6.24
C GLY A 129 -9.10 0.28 7.16
N ILE A 130 -9.33 0.20 8.49
CA ILE A 130 -8.59 0.99 9.47
C ILE A 130 -7.11 0.60 9.47
N ASN A 131 -6.82 -0.68 9.51
CA ASN A 131 -5.46 -1.20 9.61
C ASN A 131 -4.65 -0.89 8.34
N THR A 132 -5.16 -1.22 7.17
CA THR A 132 -4.48 -1.02 5.89
C THR A 132 -4.23 0.45 5.55
N ALA A 133 -5.08 1.36 6.03
CA ALA A 133 -4.84 2.79 5.92
C ALA A 133 -3.77 3.29 6.91
N THR A 134 -3.58 2.60 8.06
CA THR A 134 -2.74 3.09 9.15
C THR A 134 -1.34 2.46 9.17
N ALA A 135 -1.21 1.15 8.90
CA ALA A 135 0.05 0.42 9.03
C ALA A 135 1.15 0.95 8.10
N PRO A 136 0.93 1.21 6.78
CA PRO A 136 1.97 1.76 5.91
C PRO A 136 2.44 3.16 6.34
N ILE A 137 1.51 3.96 6.87
CA ILE A 137 1.85 5.28 7.40
C ILE A 137 2.74 5.12 8.63
N TRP A 138 2.35 4.26 9.58
CA TRP A 138 3.13 3.99 10.78
C TRP A 138 4.54 3.49 10.45
N GLN A 139 4.66 2.56 9.50
CA GLN A 139 5.95 2.04 9.02
C GLN A 139 6.82 3.14 8.44
N THR A 140 6.25 4.01 7.58
CA THR A 140 7.02 5.09 6.96
C THR A 140 7.43 6.19 7.94
N GLU A 141 6.60 6.46 8.94
CA GLU A 141 6.86 7.45 9.98
C GLU A 141 7.90 6.98 11.00
N THR A 142 8.03 5.67 11.23
CA THR A 142 9.00 5.06 12.16
C THR A 142 10.27 4.57 11.45
N ALA A 143 10.29 4.52 10.13
CA ALA A 143 11.45 4.07 9.37
C ALA A 143 12.47 5.19 9.18
N GLN A 144 13.76 4.84 9.26
CA GLN A 144 14.84 5.72 8.82
C GLN A 144 14.67 6.10 7.35
N ALA A 145 15.00 7.34 6.99
CA ALA A 145 14.81 7.88 5.63
C ALA A 145 15.40 6.97 4.53
N LYS A 146 16.57 6.38 4.79
CA LYS A 146 17.28 5.47 3.89
C LYS A 146 16.47 4.20 3.53
N TRP A 147 15.67 3.68 4.47
CA TRP A 147 14.99 2.39 4.33
C TRP A 147 13.49 2.53 4.03
N ARG A 148 12.94 3.73 4.14
CA ARG A 148 11.51 4.01 4.05
C ARG A 148 10.86 3.42 2.78
N GLY A 149 11.45 3.65 1.61
CA GLY A 149 10.94 3.12 0.35
C GLY A 149 10.97 1.59 0.29
N LYS A 150 12.02 0.96 0.84
CA LYS A 150 12.15 -0.51 0.86
C LYS A 150 11.11 -1.17 1.76
N PHE A 151 10.76 -0.56 2.88
CA PHE A 151 9.75 -1.11 3.78
C PHE A 151 8.34 -1.04 3.18
N VAL A 152 7.99 0.04 2.49
CA VAL A 152 6.70 0.13 1.77
C VAL A 152 6.59 -0.99 0.72
N ILE A 153 7.67 -1.27 0.02
CA ILE A 153 7.67 -2.34 -0.99
C ILE A 153 7.60 -3.72 -0.31
N LEU A 154 8.30 -3.91 0.81
CA LEU A 154 8.22 -5.13 1.61
C LEU A 154 6.78 -5.41 2.07
N GLU A 155 6.06 -4.40 2.54
CA GLU A 155 4.65 -4.54 2.92
C GLU A 155 3.78 -5.01 1.77
N MET A 156 3.97 -4.46 0.57
CA MET A 156 3.26 -4.92 -0.62
C MET A 156 3.61 -6.38 -0.98
N ALA A 157 4.88 -6.77 -0.86
CA ALA A 157 5.30 -8.16 -1.06
C ALA A 157 4.66 -9.10 -0.03
N MET A 158 4.57 -8.67 1.23
CA MET A 158 3.92 -9.46 2.30
C MET A 158 2.41 -9.58 2.09
N ASN A 159 1.75 -8.55 1.54
CA ASN A 159 0.36 -8.65 1.11
C ASN A 159 0.17 -9.77 0.07
N ILE A 160 1.00 -9.79 -0.96
CA ILE A 160 0.93 -10.81 -2.01
C ILE A 160 1.32 -12.19 -1.45
N ALA A 161 2.24 -12.27 -0.50
CA ALA A 161 2.58 -13.52 0.20
C ALA A 161 1.39 -14.07 0.99
N GLY A 162 0.62 -13.21 1.66
CA GLY A 162 -0.63 -13.58 2.33
C GLY A 162 -1.68 -14.14 1.37
N PHE A 163 -1.85 -13.48 0.22
CA PHE A 163 -2.70 -13.97 -0.87
C PHE A 163 -2.22 -15.32 -1.42
N CYS A 164 -0.93 -15.52 -1.58
CA CYS A 164 -0.35 -16.79 -2.00
C CYS A 164 -0.61 -17.89 -0.97
N LEU A 165 -0.36 -17.60 0.31
CA LEU A 165 -0.58 -18.55 1.41
C LEU A 165 -2.01 -19.07 1.45
N VAL A 166 -3.00 -18.19 1.35
CA VAL A 166 -4.40 -18.60 1.42
C VAL A 166 -4.82 -19.45 0.21
N ASN A 167 -4.29 -19.18 -0.98
CA ASN A 167 -4.61 -20.00 -2.15
C ASN A 167 -4.07 -21.42 -1.99
N TRP A 168 -2.89 -21.62 -1.38
CA TRP A 168 -2.36 -22.94 -1.05
C TRP A 168 -3.16 -23.63 0.04
N ILE A 169 -3.62 -22.91 1.07
CA ILE A 169 -4.52 -23.44 2.10
C ILE A 169 -5.85 -23.88 1.45
N ASN A 170 -6.45 -23.05 0.60
CA ASN A 170 -7.67 -23.36 -0.13
C ASN A 170 -7.50 -24.60 -1.03
N TYR A 171 -6.34 -24.76 -1.67
CA TYR A 171 -6.02 -25.96 -2.45
C TYR A 171 -5.92 -27.20 -1.55
N GLY A 172 -5.17 -27.11 -0.45
CA GLY A 172 -5.05 -28.22 0.49
C GLY A 172 -6.41 -28.67 1.06
N LEU A 173 -7.31 -27.72 1.30
CA LEU A 173 -8.65 -27.98 1.80
C LEU A 173 -9.66 -28.42 0.72
N SER A 174 -9.28 -28.43 -0.56
CA SER A 174 -10.10 -29.01 -1.63
C SER A 174 -10.27 -30.54 -1.50
N PHE A 175 -9.41 -31.19 -0.72
CA PHE A 175 -9.45 -32.63 -0.43
C PHE A 175 -10.21 -32.96 0.86
N VAL A 176 -10.70 -31.94 1.58
CA VAL A 176 -11.43 -32.12 2.85
C VAL A 176 -12.90 -31.80 2.62
N GLU A 177 -13.76 -32.69 3.05
CA GLU A 177 -15.21 -32.51 2.96
C GLU A 177 -15.80 -31.86 4.24
N GLY A 178 -16.99 -31.26 4.10
CA GLY A 178 -17.72 -30.69 5.20
C GLY A 178 -17.36 -29.25 5.54
N SER A 179 -17.80 -28.76 6.69
CA SER A 179 -17.68 -27.37 7.10
C SER A 179 -16.24 -26.90 7.39
N VAL A 180 -15.35 -27.86 7.66
CA VAL A 180 -13.93 -27.56 7.89
C VAL A 180 -13.29 -26.94 6.65
N ALA A 181 -13.68 -27.37 5.45
CA ALA A 181 -13.11 -26.89 4.18
C ALA A 181 -13.24 -25.38 3.99
N TRP A 182 -14.24 -24.72 4.53
CA TRP A 182 -14.44 -23.28 4.41
C TRP A 182 -14.26 -22.52 5.73
N ARG A 183 -14.53 -23.16 6.90
CA ARG A 183 -14.36 -22.50 8.21
C ARG A 183 -12.91 -22.41 8.65
N PHE A 184 -12.10 -23.43 8.36
CA PHE A 184 -10.68 -23.41 8.73
C PHE A 184 -9.91 -22.24 8.09
N PRO A 185 -9.96 -21.97 6.76
CA PRO A 185 -9.26 -20.84 6.19
C PRO A 185 -9.77 -19.50 6.75
N LEU A 186 -11.05 -19.37 7.08
CA LEU A 186 -11.57 -18.18 7.75
C LEU A 186 -11.02 -18.05 9.19
N ALA A 187 -10.91 -19.16 9.93
CA ALA A 187 -10.37 -19.16 11.30
C ALA A 187 -8.85 -18.92 11.33
N PHE A 188 -8.13 -19.34 10.31
CA PHE A 188 -6.66 -19.17 10.24
C PHE A 188 -6.22 -17.70 10.33
N GLN A 189 -7.10 -16.76 10.00
CA GLN A 189 -6.87 -15.33 10.19
C GLN A 189 -6.49 -14.96 11.63
N PHE A 190 -6.96 -15.72 12.62
CA PHE A 190 -6.61 -15.52 14.02
C PHE A 190 -5.12 -15.65 14.31
N VAL A 191 -4.36 -16.41 13.51
CA VAL A 191 -2.91 -16.50 13.66
C VAL A 191 -2.27 -15.12 13.52
N PHE A 192 -2.64 -14.38 12.49
CA PHE A 192 -2.14 -13.03 12.27
C PHE A 192 -2.66 -12.03 13.31
N ILE A 193 -3.95 -12.14 13.67
CA ILE A 193 -4.58 -11.30 14.70
C ILE A 193 -3.86 -11.48 16.04
N PHE A 194 -3.52 -12.70 16.44
CA PHE A 194 -2.76 -12.95 17.67
C PHE A 194 -1.35 -12.38 17.61
N VAL A 195 -0.67 -12.46 16.46
CA VAL A 195 0.65 -11.85 16.29
C VAL A 195 0.55 -10.33 16.44
N LEU A 196 -0.49 -9.70 15.89
CA LEU A 196 -0.71 -8.25 16.02
C LEU A 196 -0.98 -7.87 17.48
N PHE A 197 -1.83 -8.59 18.20
CA PHE A 197 -2.06 -8.36 19.63
C PHE A 197 -0.83 -8.60 20.50
N ALA A 198 0.04 -9.52 20.10
CA ALA A 198 1.29 -9.79 20.80
C ALA A 198 2.37 -8.74 20.54
N THR A 199 2.37 -8.09 19.38
CA THR A 199 3.46 -7.18 18.95
C THR A 199 3.09 -5.70 19.10
N VAL A 200 1.97 -5.25 18.55
CA VAL A 200 1.61 -3.82 18.47
C VAL A 200 1.54 -3.12 19.83
N PRO A 201 0.99 -3.71 20.92
CA PRO A 201 0.89 -3.01 22.21
C PRO A 201 2.22 -2.57 22.82
N TRP A 202 3.32 -3.22 22.47
CA TRP A 202 4.64 -2.99 23.06
C TRP A 202 5.52 -2.06 22.23
N LEU A 203 5.14 -1.81 20.99
CA LEU A 203 5.88 -0.96 20.06
C LEU A 203 5.61 0.52 20.29
N PRO A 204 6.52 1.43 19.86
CA PRO A 204 6.35 2.86 20.01
C PRO A 204 5.22 3.41 19.15
N GLU A 205 4.65 4.54 19.58
CA GLU A 205 3.79 5.35 18.73
C GLU A 205 4.64 6.05 17.65
N SER A 206 4.01 6.56 16.60
CA SER A 206 4.71 7.33 15.59
C SER A 206 5.36 8.58 16.18
N PRO A 207 6.67 8.78 16.01
CA PRO A 207 7.35 10.00 16.44
C PRO A 207 7.06 11.18 15.53
N ARG A 208 6.71 10.86 14.26
CA ARG A 208 6.49 11.85 13.23
C ARG A 208 5.08 12.42 13.31
N TYR A 209 5.01 13.65 12.87
CA TYR A 209 3.99 14.37 12.22
C TYR A 209 2.68 14.63 12.99
N CYS A 210 1.83 13.66 13.24
CA CYS A 210 0.47 14.02 13.58
C CYS A 210 0.12 13.87 15.06
N TRP A 211 0.85 13.07 15.82
CA TRP A 211 0.32 12.75 17.13
C TRP A 211 1.14 13.27 18.31
N LEU A 212 2.41 12.92 18.41
CA LEU A 212 3.21 13.30 19.59
C LEU A 212 3.59 14.78 19.58
N ILE A 213 4.12 15.28 18.46
CA ILE A 213 4.58 16.67 18.35
C ILE A 213 3.38 17.63 18.25
N ALA A 214 2.37 17.31 17.44
CA ALA A 214 1.16 18.11 17.30
C ALA A 214 0.35 18.24 18.62
N HIS A 215 0.47 17.26 19.52
CA HIS A 215 -0.15 17.28 20.85
C HIS A 215 0.79 17.75 21.97
N GLY A 216 1.92 18.36 21.64
CA GLY A 216 2.85 18.94 22.61
C GLY A 216 3.71 17.93 23.40
N ARG A 217 3.71 16.63 23.02
CA ARG A 217 4.49 15.56 23.68
C ARG A 217 5.90 15.42 23.10
N THR A 218 6.60 16.53 22.97
CA THR A 218 7.90 16.63 22.31
C THR A 218 8.98 15.75 22.96
N GLN A 219 9.00 15.62 24.29
CA GLN A 219 9.97 14.78 24.99
C GLN A 219 9.86 13.31 24.60
N GLU A 220 8.65 12.80 24.56
CA GLU A 220 8.39 11.40 24.17
C GLU A 220 8.77 11.14 22.70
N ALA A 221 8.47 12.08 21.81
CA ALA A 221 8.89 12.01 20.41
C ALA A 221 10.42 11.95 20.29
N THR A 222 11.14 12.77 21.08
CA THR A 222 12.60 12.78 21.12
C THR A 222 13.17 11.44 21.62
N GLU A 223 12.57 10.85 22.66
CA GLU A 223 12.97 9.54 23.18
C GLU A 223 12.75 8.43 22.14
N ILE A 224 11.63 8.44 21.42
CA ILE A 224 11.34 7.47 20.36
C ILE A 224 12.34 7.63 19.20
N LEU A 225 12.61 8.85 18.75
CA LEU A 225 13.60 9.12 17.70
C LEU A 225 15.01 8.65 18.13
N ALA A 226 15.40 8.93 19.37
CA ALA A 226 16.66 8.46 19.92
C ALA A 226 16.74 6.93 19.96
N CYS A 227 15.63 6.24 20.28
CA CYS A 227 15.56 4.77 20.24
C CYS A 227 15.63 4.22 18.82
N ILE A 228 15.00 4.87 17.83
CA ILE A 228 15.01 4.44 16.40
C ILE A 228 16.40 4.61 15.80
N GLU A 229 17.06 5.74 16.08
CA GLU A 229 18.41 6.05 15.56
C GLU A 229 19.54 5.40 16.36
N ASP A 230 19.21 4.77 17.50
CA ASP A 230 20.18 4.21 18.47
C ASP A 230 21.24 5.24 18.90
N LYS A 231 20.80 6.46 19.17
CA LYS A 231 21.63 7.58 19.55
C LYS A 231 21.09 8.25 20.82
N PRO A 232 21.93 8.96 21.58
CA PRO A 232 21.46 9.73 22.74
C PRO A 232 20.51 10.85 22.27
N THR A 233 19.56 11.24 23.12
CA THR A 233 18.59 12.32 22.86
C THR A 233 19.24 13.67 22.55
N THR A 234 20.47 13.89 22.98
CA THR A 234 21.28 15.10 22.75
C THR A 234 22.08 15.05 21.45
N SER A 235 21.98 13.97 20.67
CA SER A 235 22.72 13.82 19.41
C SER A 235 22.26 14.85 18.38
N PRO A 236 23.20 15.49 17.62
CA PRO A 236 22.86 16.45 16.58
C PRO A 236 21.89 15.89 15.53
N VAL A 237 21.98 14.60 15.22
CA VAL A 237 21.09 13.92 14.27
C VAL A 237 19.65 13.86 14.79
N VAL A 238 19.47 13.53 16.08
CA VAL A 238 18.12 13.44 16.69
C VAL A 238 17.51 14.84 16.83
N THR A 239 18.30 15.83 17.20
CA THR A 239 17.84 17.23 17.30
C THR A 239 17.49 17.81 15.93
N ALA A 240 18.30 17.57 14.91
CA ALA A 240 18.00 18.00 13.53
C ALA A 240 16.70 17.40 13.01
N GLN A 241 16.51 16.07 13.16
CA GLN A 241 15.26 15.41 12.77
C GLN A 241 14.05 15.93 13.56
N LEU A 242 14.22 16.21 14.86
CA LEU A 242 13.14 16.78 15.67
C LEU A 242 12.76 18.18 15.20
N HIS A 243 13.73 19.01 14.83
CA HIS A 243 13.49 20.35 14.28
C HIS A 243 12.78 20.26 12.91
N GLU A 244 13.25 19.41 12.02
CA GLU A 244 12.61 19.16 10.71
C GLU A 244 11.14 18.75 10.88
N ILE A 245 10.87 17.81 11.79
CA ILE A 245 9.50 17.36 12.06
C ILE A 245 8.66 18.49 12.67
N LYS A 246 9.20 19.25 13.62
CA LYS A 246 8.51 20.40 14.20
C LYS A 246 8.14 21.44 13.15
N TYR A 247 9.11 21.83 12.34
CA TYR A 247 8.88 22.79 11.26
C TYR A 247 7.78 22.31 10.30
N SER A 248 7.84 21.06 9.89
CA SER A 248 6.82 20.46 9.02
C SER A 248 5.42 20.49 9.65
N VAL A 249 5.30 20.14 10.94
CA VAL A 249 4.03 20.17 11.68
C VAL A 249 3.50 21.60 11.82
N ASP A 250 4.36 22.54 12.22
CA ASP A 250 3.97 23.93 12.41
C ASP A 250 3.54 24.58 11.08
N TYR A 251 4.26 24.27 10.01
CA TYR A 251 3.91 24.69 8.64
C TYR A 251 2.54 24.18 8.23
N GLU A 252 2.25 22.88 8.43
CA GLU A 252 0.95 22.31 8.07
C GLU A 252 -0.19 22.84 8.94
N LEU A 253 0.05 23.04 10.23
CA LEU A 253 -0.96 23.65 11.11
C LEU A 253 -1.31 25.08 10.69
N GLN A 254 -0.31 25.85 10.26
CA GLN A 254 -0.51 27.23 9.79
C GLN A 254 -1.22 27.28 8.43
N HIS A 255 -0.96 26.29 7.56
CA HIS A 255 -1.52 26.21 6.20
C HIS A 255 -2.64 25.16 6.09
N ALA A 256 -3.23 24.75 7.22
CA ALA A 256 -4.32 23.78 7.23
C ALA A 256 -5.52 24.28 6.41
N VAL A 257 -5.81 23.59 5.32
CA VAL A 257 -6.87 23.95 4.38
C VAL A 257 -8.10 23.07 4.59
N LYS A 258 -9.27 23.69 4.69
CA LYS A 258 -10.53 22.94 4.80
C LYS A 258 -10.85 22.23 3.49
N TRP A 259 -11.37 21.02 3.55
CA TRP A 259 -11.77 20.22 2.39
C TRP A 259 -12.65 20.97 1.38
N LYS A 260 -13.56 21.82 1.88
CA LYS A 260 -14.42 22.67 1.03
C LYS A 260 -13.60 23.64 0.19
N ASP A 261 -12.53 24.19 0.76
CA ASP A 261 -11.67 25.17 0.07
C ASP A 261 -10.77 24.50 -0.97
N ILE A 262 -10.37 23.25 -0.73
CA ILE A 262 -9.65 22.43 -1.73
C ILE A 262 -10.54 22.15 -2.94
N LEU A 263 -11.75 21.67 -2.73
CA LEU A 263 -12.69 21.33 -3.80
C LEU A 263 -13.15 22.58 -4.59
N LEU A 264 -13.38 23.70 -3.91
CA LEU A 264 -13.82 24.94 -4.52
C LEU A 264 -12.68 25.84 -5.01
N ARG A 265 -11.42 25.44 -4.86
CA ARG A 265 -10.22 26.23 -5.20
C ARG A 265 -10.24 27.66 -4.62
N ARG A 266 -10.77 27.83 -3.45
CA ARG A 266 -10.95 29.14 -2.82
C ARG A 266 -9.68 29.71 -2.19
N ASN A 267 -8.74 28.85 -1.82
CA ASN A 267 -7.52 29.27 -1.13
C ASN A 267 -6.36 29.41 -2.13
N LYS A 268 -5.60 30.50 -2.09
CA LYS A 268 -4.45 30.76 -2.96
C LYS A 268 -3.36 29.70 -2.80
N ASP A 269 -3.05 29.30 -1.56
CA ASP A 269 -2.04 28.27 -1.29
C ASP A 269 -2.40 26.91 -1.92
N THR A 270 -3.68 26.56 -1.91
CA THR A 270 -4.21 25.35 -2.57
C THR A 270 -4.13 25.43 -4.09
N ALA A 271 -4.27 26.63 -4.65
CA ALA A 271 -4.15 26.88 -6.07
C ALA A 271 -2.68 26.80 -6.51
N ASP A 272 -1.76 27.33 -5.70
CA ASP A 272 -0.33 27.35 -6.00
C ASP A 272 0.30 25.96 -5.94
N THR A 273 -0.03 25.13 -4.92
CA THR A 273 0.47 23.75 -4.79
C THR A 273 -0.27 22.76 -5.69
N LYS A 274 -1.33 23.16 -6.36
CA LYS A 274 -2.21 22.32 -7.20
C LYS A 274 -2.67 21.02 -6.49
N THR A 275 -2.97 21.14 -5.21
CA THR A 275 -3.35 20.03 -4.33
C THR A 275 -4.48 19.19 -4.93
N LEU A 276 -5.49 19.82 -5.57
CA LEU A 276 -6.57 19.10 -6.25
C LEU A 276 -6.06 18.22 -7.40
N ARG A 277 -5.08 18.72 -8.20
CA ARG A 277 -4.47 17.91 -9.27
C ARG A 277 -3.75 16.69 -8.71
N ARG A 278 -3.00 16.84 -7.63
CA ARG A 278 -2.29 15.74 -6.95
C ARG A 278 -3.28 14.72 -6.39
N LEU A 279 -4.37 15.18 -5.77
CA LEU A 279 -5.43 14.31 -5.27
C LEU A 279 -6.10 13.53 -6.40
N LEU A 280 -6.44 14.20 -7.51
CA LEU A 280 -7.04 13.55 -8.68
C LEU A 280 -6.10 12.54 -9.34
N LEU A 281 -4.80 12.81 -9.43
CA LEU A 281 -3.81 11.86 -9.94
C LEU A 281 -3.73 10.62 -9.04
N GLY A 282 -3.68 10.78 -7.72
CA GLY A 282 -3.69 9.67 -6.79
C GLY A 282 -4.97 8.84 -6.87
N ALA A 283 -6.14 9.49 -6.90
CA ALA A 283 -7.42 8.82 -7.06
C ALA A 283 -7.51 8.07 -8.40
N ASN A 284 -7.03 8.69 -9.49
CA ASN A 284 -7.02 8.07 -10.81
C ASN A 284 -6.10 6.83 -10.88
N THR A 285 -4.97 6.84 -10.16
CA THR A 285 -4.10 5.65 -10.06
C THR A 285 -4.84 4.47 -9.44
N GLN A 286 -5.57 4.71 -8.33
CA GLN A 286 -6.37 3.66 -7.70
C GLN A 286 -7.54 3.22 -8.59
N LEU A 287 -8.20 4.15 -9.26
CA LEU A 287 -9.24 3.85 -10.23
C LEU A 287 -8.71 2.93 -11.35
N MET A 288 -7.58 3.29 -11.96
CA MET A 288 -6.96 2.48 -13.02
C MET A 288 -6.57 1.09 -12.53
N GLN A 289 -6.08 0.95 -11.29
CA GLN A 289 -5.76 -0.34 -10.69
C GLN A 289 -7.00 -1.24 -10.60
N GLN A 290 -8.12 -0.70 -10.13
CA GLN A 290 -9.35 -1.47 -9.99
C GLN A 290 -9.96 -1.83 -11.35
N PHE A 291 -10.04 -0.87 -12.27
CA PHE A 291 -10.52 -1.09 -13.63
C PHE A 291 -9.56 -1.91 -14.50
N GLY A 292 -8.32 -2.13 -14.06
CA GLY A 292 -7.38 -3.06 -14.67
C GLY A 292 -7.76 -4.54 -14.53
N GLY A 293 -8.84 -4.87 -13.79
CA GLY A 293 -9.38 -6.24 -13.72
C GLY A 293 -8.72 -7.13 -12.67
N ILE A 294 -7.89 -6.60 -11.77
CA ILE A 294 -7.20 -7.39 -10.73
C ILE A 294 -8.17 -8.22 -9.89
N ASN A 295 -9.33 -7.67 -9.55
CA ASN A 295 -10.30 -8.32 -8.69
C ASN A 295 -10.97 -9.55 -9.33
N ILE A 296 -11.05 -9.60 -10.66
CA ILE A 296 -11.54 -10.77 -11.38
C ILE A 296 -10.61 -11.96 -11.12
N MET A 297 -9.31 -11.72 -11.24
CA MET A 297 -8.31 -12.76 -11.02
C MET A 297 -8.15 -13.12 -9.54
N SER A 298 -8.33 -12.15 -8.63
CA SER A 298 -8.17 -12.39 -7.20
C SER A 298 -9.35 -13.13 -6.57
N TYR A 299 -10.59 -12.71 -6.87
CA TYR A 299 -11.78 -13.29 -6.23
C TYR A 299 -12.41 -14.44 -7.01
N TYR A 300 -12.32 -14.44 -8.34
CA TYR A 300 -13.10 -15.32 -9.18
C TYR A 300 -12.28 -16.30 -10.02
N MET A 301 -10.93 -16.34 -9.86
CA MET A 301 -10.07 -17.22 -10.65
C MET A 301 -10.53 -18.70 -10.62
N PRO A 302 -10.76 -19.32 -9.42
CA PRO A 302 -11.28 -20.71 -9.40
C PRO A 302 -12.64 -20.84 -10.09
N THR A 303 -13.53 -19.89 -9.85
CA THR A 303 -14.88 -19.89 -10.45
C THR A 303 -14.83 -19.81 -11.99
N VAL A 304 -13.96 -18.94 -12.51
CA VAL A 304 -13.71 -18.81 -13.95
C VAL A 304 -13.19 -20.11 -14.53
N LEU A 305 -12.22 -20.74 -13.88
CA LEU A 305 -11.61 -22.00 -14.36
C LEU A 305 -12.62 -23.16 -14.33
N ILE A 306 -13.50 -23.24 -13.33
CA ILE A 306 -14.54 -24.24 -13.25
C ILE A 306 -15.61 -24.01 -14.34
N ASN A 307 -16.15 -22.79 -14.41
CA ASN A 307 -17.31 -22.51 -15.24
C ASN A 307 -16.94 -22.32 -16.73
N SER A 308 -15.75 -21.77 -17.02
CA SER A 308 -15.36 -21.42 -18.39
C SER A 308 -14.52 -22.50 -19.06
N VAL A 309 -13.68 -23.17 -18.29
CA VAL A 309 -12.73 -24.18 -18.81
C VAL A 309 -13.22 -25.60 -18.53
N GLY A 310 -14.19 -25.75 -17.58
CA GLY A 310 -14.73 -27.05 -17.21
C GLY A 310 -13.80 -27.89 -16.34
N LEU A 311 -12.86 -27.25 -15.61
CA LEU A 311 -11.91 -27.93 -14.73
C LEU A 311 -12.60 -28.42 -13.45
N SER A 312 -12.05 -29.49 -12.87
CA SER A 312 -12.44 -29.92 -11.53
C SER A 312 -12.11 -28.87 -10.47
N GLU A 313 -12.83 -28.86 -9.36
CA GLU A 313 -12.65 -27.91 -8.25
C GLU A 313 -11.20 -27.91 -7.71
N SER A 314 -10.60 -29.09 -7.52
CA SER A 314 -9.23 -29.24 -7.06
C SER A 314 -8.22 -28.69 -8.05
N MET A 315 -8.40 -28.94 -9.37
CA MET A 315 -7.51 -28.44 -10.41
C MET A 315 -7.61 -26.93 -10.54
N ALA A 316 -8.81 -26.35 -10.48
CA ALA A 316 -9.02 -24.92 -10.54
C ALA A 316 -8.34 -24.20 -9.34
N ARG A 317 -8.43 -24.77 -8.13
CA ARG A 317 -7.73 -24.24 -6.95
C ARG A 317 -6.21 -24.40 -7.05
N LEU A 318 -5.71 -25.52 -7.60
CA LEU A 318 -4.28 -25.71 -7.84
C LEU A 318 -3.73 -24.64 -8.80
N LEU A 319 -4.40 -24.43 -9.93
CA LEU A 319 -3.97 -23.40 -10.90
C LEU A 319 -4.02 -21.99 -10.31
N SER A 320 -5.01 -21.71 -9.47
CA SER A 320 -5.10 -20.43 -8.75
C SER A 320 -3.94 -20.27 -7.74
N ALA A 321 -3.55 -21.34 -7.06
CA ALA A 321 -2.39 -21.32 -6.16
C ALA A 321 -1.07 -21.13 -6.94
N CYS A 322 -0.91 -21.80 -8.09
CA CYS A 322 0.26 -21.60 -8.97
C CYS A 322 0.32 -20.16 -9.52
N ASN A 323 -0.84 -19.59 -9.91
CA ASN A 323 -0.93 -18.19 -10.34
C ASN A 323 -0.51 -17.23 -9.22
N ALA A 324 -0.93 -17.51 -7.98
CA ALA A 324 -0.54 -16.69 -6.83
C ALA A 324 0.97 -16.73 -6.55
N VAL A 325 1.64 -17.88 -6.76
CA VAL A 325 3.11 -17.99 -6.70
C VAL A 325 3.77 -17.15 -7.80
N SER A 326 3.26 -17.26 -9.03
CA SER A 326 3.76 -16.45 -10.14
C SER A 326 3.62 -14.97 -9.84
N TYR A 327 2.47 -14.54 -9.29
CA TYR A 327 2.24 -13.16 -8.87
C TYR A 327 3.25 -12.71 -7.81
N LEU A 328 3.55 -13.55 -6.81
CA LEU A 328 4.56 -13.26 -5.77
C LEU A 328 5.97 -13.13 -6.38
N ILE A 329 6.36 -14.01 -7.30
CA ILE A 329 7.65 -13.95 -7.97
C ILE A 329 7.80 -12.66 -8.79
N PHE A 330 6.83 -12.37 -9.67
CA PHE A 330 6.90 -11.18 -10.51
C PHE A 330 6.82 -9.88 -9.72
N SER A 331 6.04 -9.83 -8.64
CA SER A 331 6.02 -8.67 -7.75
C SER A 331 7.35 -8.48 -7.04
N SER A 332 8.01 -9.56 -6.60
CA SER A 332 9.35 -9.49 -6.01
C SER A 332 10.40 -8.99 -7.01
N ILE A 333 10.30 -9.39 -8.27
CA ILE A 333 11.14 -8.85 -9.34
C ILE A 333 10.86 -7.36 -9.56
N ALA A 334 9.60 -6.94 -9.53
CA ALA A 334 9.23 -5.54 -9.68
C ALA A 334 9.84 -4.64 -8.59
N ILE A 335 10.06 -5.17 -7.37
CA ILE A 335 10.78 -4.49 -6.28
C ILE A 335 12.19 -4.05 -6.73
N LEU A 336 12.90 -4.96 -7.40
CA LEU A 336 14.25 -4.69 -7.90
C LEU A 336 14.26 -3.73 -9.11
N LEU A 337 13.20 -3.78 -9.90
CA LEU A 337 13.06 -2.95 -11.09
C LEU A 337 12.61 -1.51 -10.78
N VAL A 338 11.90 -1.27 -9.69
CA VAL A 338 11.43 0.08 -9.30
C VAL A 338 12.58 1.09 -9.23
N GLU A 339 13.72 0.68 -8.65
CA GLU A 339 14.88 1.56 -8.53
C GLU A 339 15.61 1.78 -9.87
N ARG A 340 15.47 0.84 -10.83
CA ARG A 340 16.16 0.90 -12.13
C ARG A 340 15.34 1.58 -13.21
N TRP A 341 14.06 1.27 -13.31
CA TRP A 341 13.17 1.74 -14.39
C TRP A 341 12.28 2.91 -13.99
N GLY A 342 12.28 3.25 -12.70
CA GLY A 342 11.41 4.27 -12.14
C GLY A 342 9.94 3.81 -12.06
N ARG A 343 9.14 4.55 -11.30
CA ARG A 343 7.73 4.24 -11.05
C ARG A 343 6.89 4.34 -12.31
N ARG A 344 7.12 5.39 -13.12
CA ARG A 344 6.42 5.63 -14.39
C ARG A 344 6.70 4.52 -15.40
N GLY A 345 7.96 4.10 -15.55
CA GLY A 345 8.34 3.01 -16.44
C GLY A 345 7.65 1.70 -16.09
N LEU A 346 7.59 1.36 -14.79
CA LEU A 346 6.90 0.16 -14.33
C LEU A 346 5.38 0.25 -14.50
N MET A 347 4.76 1.41 -14.29
CA MET A 347 3.34 1.60 -14.57
C MET A 347 3.02 1.37 -16.05
N LEU A 348 3.83 1.91 -16.95
CA LEU A 348 3.67 1.71 -18.40
C LEU A 348 3.87 0.24 -18.79
N LEU A 349 4.91 -0.41 -18.28
CA LEU A 349 5.17 -1.84 -18.52
C LEU A 349 4.00 -2.70 -18.03
N SER A 350 3.54 -2.47 -16.79
CA SER A 350 2.42 -3.22 -16.20
C SER A 350 1.14 -3.05 -17.01
N THR A 351 0.77 -1.81 -17.37
CA THR A 351 -0.43 -1.54 -18.15
C THR A 351 -0.36 -2.11 -19.56
N SER A 352 0.82 -2.05 -20.20
CA SER A 352 1.05 -2.69 -21.51
C SER A 352 0.92 -4.21 -21.42
N GLY A 353 1.47 -4.82 -20.37
CA GLY A 353 1.34 -6.25 -20.12
C GLY A 353 -0.10 -6.67 -19.89
N GLN A 354 -0.87 -5.90 -19.11
CA GLN A 354 -2.30 -6.13 -18.91
C GLN A 354 -3.09 -6.02 -20.22
N LEU A 355 -2.85 -4.97 -21.01
CA LEU A 355 -3.46 -4.80 -22.32
C LEU A 355 -3.21 -6.01 -23.21
N LEU A 356 -1.95 -6.44 -23.34
CA LEU A 356 -1.58 -7.59 -24.16
C LEU A 356 -2.23 -8.89 -23.65
N SER A 357 -2.22 -9.12 -22.34
CA SER A 357 -2.81 -10.32 -21.74
C SER A 357 -4.32 -10.40 -22.00
N PHE A 358 -5.07 -9.31 -21.77
CA PHE A 358 -6.50 -9.28 -22.03
C PHE A 358 -6.82 -9.34 -23.52
N LEU A 359 -5.98 -8.77 -24.39
CA LEU A 359 -6.09 -8.90 -25.84
C LEU A 359 -5.97 -10.37 -26.26
N VAL A 360 -4.93 -11.07 -25.78
CA VAL A 360 -4.71 -12.50 -26.06
C VAL A 360 -5.89 -13.34 -25.56
N ILE A 361 -6.35 -13.12 -24.32
CA ILE A 361 -7.53 -13.79 -23.76
C ILE A 361 -8.76 -13.54 -24.62
N THR A 362 -8.99 -12.30 -25.05
CA THR A 362 -10.14 -11.92 -25.90
C THR A 362 -10.09 -12.67 -27.24
N ILE A 363 -8.92 -12.72 -27.89
CA ILE A 363 -8.72 -13.41 -29.16
C ILE A 363 -8.91 -14.92 -28.99
N LEU A 364 -8.28 -15.52 -27.97
CA LEU A 364 -8.38 -16.94 -27.70
C LEU A 364 -9.82 -17.35 -27.39
N LEU A 365 -10.52 -16.58 -26.55
CA LEU A 365 -11.92 -16.85 -26.24
C LEU A 365 -12.82 -16.71 -27.46
N ARG A 366 -12.52 -15.80 -28.40
CA ARG A 366 -13.28 -15.67 -29.65
C ARG A 366 -13.06 -16.87 -30.58
N ILE A 367 -11.83 -17.37 -30.66
CA ILE A 367 -11.51 -18.58 -31.43
C ILE A 367 -12.12 -19.81 -30.74
N THR A 368 -12.07 -19.88 -29.44
CA THR A 368 -12.57 -20.98 -28.63
C THR A 368 -14.11 -20.95 -28.48
N ASN A 369 -14.73 -19.76 -28.63
CA ASN A 369 -16.19 -19.60 -28.58
C ASN A 369 -16.95 -20.43 -29.65
N PHE A 370 -16.20 -20.95 -30.64
CA PHE A 370 -16.70 -22.00 -31.52
C PHE A 370 -16.76 -23.39 -30.82
N ILE A 371 -16.08 -23.54 -29.68
CA ILE A 371 -15.88 -24.84 -28.98
C ILE A 371 -16.46 -24.85 -27.55
N VAL A 372 -16.51 -23.72 -26.82
CA VAL A 372 -16.87 -23.70 -25.37
C VAL A 372 -17.76 -22.49 -25.04
N VAL A 373 -19.03 -22.76 -24.86
CA VAL A 373 -20.06 -21.79 -24.45
C VAL A 373 -20.24 -21.82 -22.93
N GLU A 374 -20.42 -20.65 -22.34
CA GLU A 374 -20.86 -20.28 -20.99
C GLU A 374 -19.79 -19.85 -20.01
N ILE A 375 -19.63 -18.54 -19.93
CA ILE A 375 -18.61 -17.93 -19.06
C ILE A 375 -19.20 -16.87 -18.14
N THR A 376 -19.05 -17.08 -16.85
CA THR A 376 -19.33 -16.25 -15.68
C THR A 376 -20.61 -15.43 -15.61
N PRO A 377 -21.20 -15.39 -14.40
CA PRO A 377 -22.66 -15.37 -14.25
C PRO A 377 -23.25 -14.01 -14.37
N ILE A 378 -23.44 -13.26 -15.11
CA ILE A 378 -24.33 -12.09 -15.39
C ILE A 378 -23.72 -11.10 -16.37
N GLY A 379 -22.49 -10.64 -16.14
CA GLY A 379 -21.79 -9.76 -17.10
C GLY A 379 -21.37 -10.54 -18.33
N ILE A 380 -21.04 -11.81 -18.14
CA ILE A 380 -20.55 -12.68 -19.19
C ILE A 380 -21.68 -13.51 -19.81
N GLN A 381 -22.75 -13.87 -19.07
CA GLN A 381 -23.94 -14.48 -19.68
C GLN A 381 -24.57 -13.61 -20.77
N ASN A 382 -24.54 -12.29 -20.62
CA ASN A 382 -25.11 -11.36 -21.57
C ASN A 382 -24.12 -10.79 -22.59
N LEU A 383 -22.81 -10.75 -22.27
CA LEU A 383 -21.79 -10.10 -23.09
C LEU A 383 -20.77 -11.07 -23.70
N GLY A 384 -20.64 -12.31 -23.19
CA GLY A 384 -19.68 -13.32 -23.65
C GLY A 384 -18.25 -12.76 -23.73
N TRP A 385 -17.56 -12.99 -24.83
CA TRP A 385 -16.20 -12.50 -25.08
C TRP A 385 -16.11 -10.95 -25.07
N ARG A 386 -17.20 -10.23 -25.30
CA ARG A 386 -17.26 -8.75 -25.26
C ARG A 386 -16.96 -8.21 -23.88
N PHE A 387 -17.15 -8.97 -22.83
CA PHE A 387 -16.77 -8.57 -21.47
C PHE A 387 -15.25 -8.31 -21.34
N TRP A 388 -14.42 -9.11 -21.99
CA TRP A 388 -12.97 -8.94 -21.98
C TRP A 388 -12.51 -7.72 -22.80
N ILE A 389 -13.29 -7.31 -23.80
CA ILE A 389 -13.03 -6.07 -24.55
C ILE A 389 -13.07 -4.86 -23.62
N VAL A 390 -13.97 -4.83 -22.65
CA VAL A 390 -14.03 -3.71 -21.68
C VAL A 390 -12.69 -3.52 -21.00
N TRP A 391 -12.09 -4.59 -20.51
CA TRP A 391 -10.79 -4.56 -19.85
C TRP A 391 -9.64 -4.25 -20.82
N THR A 392 -9.70 -4.77 -22.02
CA THR A 392 -8.73 -4.45 -23.07
C THR A 392 -8.75 -2.95 -23.42
N VAL A 393 -9.93 -2.41 -23.67
CA VAL A 393 -10.12 -0.98 -23.98
C VAL A 393 -9.74 -0.11 -22.80
N THR A 394 -10.14 -0.48 -21.59
CA THR A 394 -9.82 0.28 -20.38
C THR A 394 -8.31 0.36 -20.16
N ASN A 395 -7.60 -0.76 -20.28
CA ASN A 395 -6.14 -0.75 -20.16
C ASN A 395 -5.45 0.00 -21.31
N ALA A 396 -5.98 -0.07 -22.52
CA ALA A 396 -5.48 0.72 -23.65
C ALA A 396 -5.63 2.24 -23.40
N LEU A 397 -6.73 2.67 -22.79
CA LEU A 397 -6.95 4.06 -22.41
C LEU A 397 -6.03 4.53 -21.27
N PHE A 398 -5.60 3.61 -20.39
CA PHE A 398 -4.68 3.98 -19.29
C PHE A 398 -3.25 4.28 -19.78
N LEU A 399 -2.79 3.64 -20.85
CA LEU A 399 -1.45 3.89 -21.40
C LEU A 399 -1.20 5.37 -21.74
N PRO A 400 -2.03 6.05 -22.55
CA PRO A 400 -1.83 7.46 -22.82
C PRO A 400 -2.01 8.32 -21.57
N VAL A 401 -2.91 7.97 -20.65
CA VAL A 401 -3.09 8.71 -19.40
C VAL A 401 -1.80 8.70 -18.57
N ILE A 402 -1.17 7.52 -18.41
CA ILE A 402 0.09 7.40 -17.68
C ILE A 402 1.21 8.16 -18.39
N TYR A 403 1.28 8.02 -19.72
CA TYR A 403 2.34 8.63 -20.51
C TYR A 403 2.31 10.18 -20.51
N PHE A 404 1.13 10.78 -20.57
CA PHE A 404 0.97 12.23 -20.68
C PHE A 404 0.83 12.97 -19.35
N LEU A 405 0.25 12.34 -18.31
CA LEU A 405 -0.16 13.03 -17.10
C LEU A 405 0.71 12.74 -15.86
N TYR A 406 1.40 11.59 -15.82
CA TYR A 406 2.15 11.19 -14.62
C TYR A 406 3.62 11.64 -14.70
N PRO A 407 4.09 12.51 -13.78
CA PRO A 407 5.50 12.85 -13.66
C PRO A 407 6.31 11.69 -13.06
N GLU A 408 7.59 11.60 -13.42
CA GLU A 408 8.51 10.66 -12.80
C GLU A 408 8.83 11.10 -11.35
N THR A 409 8.60 10.23 -10.40
CA THR A 409 8.80 10.48 -8.97
C THR A 409 9.94 9.67 -8.35
N CYS A 410 10.59 8.82 -9.15
CA CYS A 410 11.67 7.94 -8.70
C CYS A 410 12.97 8.19 -9.48
N LYS A 411 14.05 7.68 -8.94
CA LYS A 411 15.41 7.75 -9.47
C LYS A 411 15.76 6.66 -10.43
N PHE A 412 16.60 7.02 -11.36
CA PHE A 412 17.51 6.10 -12.03
C PHE A 412 18.96 6.59 -11.86
N SER A 413 19.83 5.76 -11.29
CA SER A 413 21.27 5.94 -11.39
C SER A 413 21.80 4.88 -12.34
N ALA A 414 21.97 5.24 -13.60
CA ALA A 414 22.77 4.48 -14.52
C ALA A 414 24.25 4.86 -14.30
N SER A 415 24.86 4.27 -13.28
CA SER A 415 26.33 4.29 -13.17
C SER A 415 26.88 2.92 -13.56
N SER A 416 27.65 2.91 -14.62
CA SER A 416 28.32 1.74 -15.18
C SER A 416 29.42 1.14 -14.30
N ASN A 417 29.53 1.54 -13.02
CA ASN A 417 30.50 1.00 -12.06
C ASN A 417 29.81 0.54 -10.80
N MET A 418 29.64 -0.76 -10.68
CA MET A 418 28.93 -1.48 -9.62
C MET A 418 29.51 -1.32 -8.21
N SER A 419 30.66 -0.68 -8.03
CA SER A 419 31.32 -0.51 -6.73
C SER A 419 31.06 0.81 -6.02
N LYS A 420 30.46 1.82 -6.69
CA LYS A 420 30.14 3.15 -6.10
C LYS A 420 28.66 3.43 -5.90
N ALA A 421 27.77 2.49 -6.22
CA ALA A 421 26.31 2.68 -6.19
C ALA A 421 25.71 2.69 -4.76
N TYR A 422 26.50 2.49 -3.74
CA TYR A 422 26.01 2.39 -2.34
C TYR A 422 25.94 3.70 -1.57
N LEU A 423 26.44 4.82 -2.13
CA LEU A 423 26.67 6.00 -1.29
C LEU A 423 25.65 7.14 -1.40
N PHE A 424 24.83 7.23 -2.44
CA PHE A 424 23.88 8.34 -2.54
C PHE A 424 22.50 7.93 -3.09
N PRO A 425 21.45 7.92 -2.26
CA PRO A 425 20.08 7.88 -2.71
C PRO A 425 19.63 9.29 -3.12
N ALA A 426 19.63 9.66 -4.42
CA ALA A 426 19.01 10.87 -4.90
C ALA A 426 17.52 10.67 -5.09
N ASN A 427 16.74 10.64 -4.04
CA ASN A 427 15.29 10.66 -4.07
C ASN A 427 14.82 12.10 -4.14
N ARG A 428 13.84 12.38 -5.00
CA ARG A 428 13.10 13.64 -4.88
C ARG A 428 12.44 13.66 -3.51
N LYS A 429 12.61 14.74 -2.79
CA LYS A 429 11.91 14.99 -1.53
C LYS A 429 10.45 15.33 -1.84
N LEU A 430 9.57 15.21 -0.85
CA LEU A 430 8.17 15.64 -1.00
C LEU A 430 8.09 17.15 -1.27
N GLU A 431 8.99 17.90 -0.68
CA GLU A 431 9.16 19.35 -0.84
C GLU A 431 9.50 19.70 -2.30
N ASP A 432 10.39 18.95 -2.97
CA ASP A 432 10.69 19.13 -4.40
C ASP A 432 9.46 18.93 -5.29
N MET A 433 8.53 18.05 -4.86
CA MET A 433 7.27 17.85 -5.58
C MET A 433 6.31 19.02 -5.36
N ASP A 434 6.29 19.61 -4.18
CA ASP A 434 5.49 20.80 -3.90
C ASP A 434 5.99 21.99 -4.72
N ASP A 435 7.31 22.20 -4.79
CA ASP A 435 7.94 23.24 -5.60
C ASP A 435 7.70 23.02 -7.10
N TYR A 436 7.80 21.78 -7.57
CA TYR A 436 7.47 21.43 -8.95
C TYR A 436 6.03 21.84 -9.31
N PHE A 437 5.06 21.55 -8.43
CA PHE A 437 3.67 21.90 -8.68
C PHE A 437 3.38 23.41 -8.53
N ARG A 438 4.16 24.14 -7.72
CA ARG A 438 4.08 25.61 -7.59
C ARG A 438 4.54 26.34 -8.86
N GLU A 439 5.56 25.81 -9.54
CA GLU A 439 6.11 26.39 -10.78
C GLU A 439 5.19 26.28 -12.00
N ASN A 440 3.92 25.92 -11.83
CA ASN A 440 2.93 25.81 -12.90
C ASN A 440 3.33 24.82 -14.02
N PRO A 441 3.64 23.57 -13.70
CA PRO A 441 4.07 22.62 -14.71
C PRO A 441 3.00 22.38 -15.76
N SER A 442 3.41 22.09 -16.98
CA SER A 442 2.52 21.70 -18.07
C SER A 442 1.62 20.51 -17.64
N VAL A 443 0.36 20.51 -18.09
CA VAL A 443 -0.54 19.36 -17.88
C VAL A 443 0.01 18.14 -18.59
N MET A 444 0.64 18.32 -19.74
CA MET A 444 1.31 17.26 -20.49
C MET A 444 2.77 17.14 -20.05
N VAL A 445 3.04 16.15 -19.26
CA VAL A 445 4.35 15.86 -18.64
C VAL A 445 5.45 15.63 -19.68
N ILE A 446 5.13 15.17 -20.88
CA ILE A 446 6.10 14.83 -21.93
C ILE A 446 6.88 16.03 -22.45
N ARG A 447 6.38 17.27 -22.27
CA ARG A 447 7.03 18.51 -22.69
C ARG A 447 7.84 19.15 -21.56
N ASP A 448 7.84 18.57 -20.40
CA ASP A 448 8.48 19.10 -19.21
C ASP A 448 9.69 18.23 -18.82
N ASN A 449 10.88 18.73 -19.10
CA ASN A 449 12.13 18.02 -18.83
C ASN A 449 12.30 17.73 -17.33
N ASP A 450 11.80 18.59 -16.45
CA ASP A 450 11.87 18.38 -15.02
C ASP A 450 10.93 17.25 -14.57
N ALA A 451 9.77 17.11 -15.23
CA ALA A 451 8.82 16.06 -14.93
C ALA A 451 9.32 14.66 -15.29
N ILE A 452 10.13 14.55 -16.35
CA ILE A 452 10.70 13.29 -16.86
C ILE A 452 12.12 13.03 -16.36
N ALA A 453 12.75 14.01 -15.70
CA ALA A 453 14.11 13.86 -15.19
C ALA A 453 14.21 12.72 -14.16
N THR A 454 15.12 11.79 -14.42
CA THR A 454 15.39 10.64 -13.53
C THR A 454 16.33 10.99 -12.39
N LYS A 455 17.05 12.10 -12.48
CA LYS A 455 17.90 12.67 -11.41
C LYS A 455 17.20 13.88 -10.79
N ARG A 456 17.51 14.16 -9.52
CA ARG A 456 17.03 15.37 -8.86
C ARG A 456 17.58 16.60 -9.59
N PRO A 457 16.76 17.52 -10.12
CA PRO A 457 17.23 18.71 -10.79
C PRO A 457 18.06 19.60 -9.86
N GLU A 458 19.15 20.17 -10.37
CA GLU A 458 20.08 20.99 -9.58
C GLU A 458 19.42 22.22 -8.93
N LYS A 459 18.39 22.77 -9.54
CA LYS A 459 17.62 23.90 -9.00
C LYS A 459 17.00 23.62 -7.63
N TYR A 460 16.56 22.38 -7.35
CA TYR A 460 16.00 22.01 -6.04
C TYR A 460 17.11 21.79 -4.99
N ILE A 461 18.29 21.36 -5.43
CA ILE A 461 19.45 21.21 -4.56
C ILE A 461 19.97 22.61 -4.15
N GLN A 462 20.05 23.55 -5.10
CA GLN A 462 20.47 24.92 -4.83
C GLN A 462 19.49 25.65 -3.90
N ARG A 463 18.20 25.50 -4.13
CA ARG A 463 17.16 26.10 -3.30
C ARG A 463 17.21 25.61 -1.86
N GLU A 464 17.37 24.31 -1.68
CA GLU A 464 17.55 23.72 -0.35
C GLU A 464 18.80 24.28 0.36
N GLN A 465 19.89 24.46 -0.35
CA GLN A 465 21.10 25.08 0.21
C GLN A 465 20.89 26.56 0.58
N GLU A 466 20.18 27.31 -0.25
CA GLU A 466 19.82 28.69 0.04
C GLU A 466 18.89 28.82 1.25
N ASP A 467 17.93 27.94 1.39
CA ASP A 467 16.99 27.94 2.52
C ASP A 467 17.72 27.60 3.83
N ILE A 468 18.62 26.61 3.80
CA ILE A 468 19.48 26.29 4.93
C ILE A 468 20.33 27.49 5.35
N GLN A 469 20.97 28.17 4.37
CA GLN A 469 21.79 29.37 4.64
C GLN A 469 20.96 30.53 5.20
N ARG A 470 19.72 30.70 4.73
CA ARG A 470 18.81 31.73 5.25
C ARG A 470 18.36 31.46 6.68
N GLU A 471 18.17 30.19 7.03
CA GLU A 471 17.84 29.79 8.41
C GLU A 471 19.04 29.93 9.35
N GLU A 472 20.23 29.55 8.91
CA GLU A 472 21.48 29.76 9.64
C GLU A 472 21.73 31.26 9.90
N ALA A 473 21.42 32.11 8.93
CA ALA A 473 21.56 33.56 9.09
C ALA A 473 20.52 34.18 10.05
N LYS A 474 19.37 33.53 10.26
CA LYS A 474 18.33 33.99 11.20
C LYS A 474 18.58 33.55 12.65
N ASP A 475 19.16 32.36 12.83
CA ASP A 475 19.37 31.79 14.18
C ASP A 475 20.72 32.21 14.84
N GLY A 476 21.61 32.90 14.13
CA GLY A 476 22.86 33.43 14.68
C GLY A 476 23.85 32.40 15.25
N SER A 477 23.61 31.09 15.00
CA SER A 477 24.46 30.00 15.46
C SER A 477 25.12 29.31 14.25
N PRO A 478 26.47 29.15 14.23
CA PRO A 478 27.10 28.43 13.13
C PRO A 478 26.77 26.94 13.25
N VAL A 479 25.88 26.45 12.43
CA VAL A 479 25.65 25.00 12.27
C VAL A 479 26.76 24.46 11.37
N VAL A 480 27.49 23.49 11.89
CA VAL A 480 28.57 22.77 11.17
C VAL A 480 28.00 22.17 9.89
N GLY A 481 28.38 22.76 8.76
CA GLY A 481 27.86 22.40 7.45
C GLY A 481 28.15 20.94 7.10
N ILE A 482 27.09 20.22 6.74
CA ILE A 482 27.15 18.89 6.10
C ILE A 482 27.79 18.96 4.69
N GLY A 483 28.12 20.17 4.20
CA GLY A 483 28.67 20.41 2.87
C GLY A 483 30.19 20.29 2.73
N HIS A 484 30.96 20.14 3.81
CA HIS A 484 32.43 20.10 3.71
C HIS A 484 33.03 18.71 3.51
N GLU A 485 32.29 17.61 3.75
CA GLU A 485 32.80 16.26 3.44
C GLU A 485 32.80 15.91 1.95
N GLU A 486 31.97 16.56 1.12
CA GLU A 486 31.97 16.32 -0.32
C GLU A 486 33.14 16.94 -1.08
N LYS A 487 33.72 18.04 -0.59
CA LYS A 487 34.88 18.67 -1.26
C LYS A 487 36.22 17.99 -0.91
N GLY A 488 36.35 17.43 0.30
CA GLY A 488 37.57 16.74 0.71
C GLY A 488 37.83 15.40 -0.01
N LEU A 489 36.80 14.78 -0.54
CA LEU A 489 36.91 13.50 -1.28
C LEU A 489 37.22 13.67 -2.78
N ARG A 490 37.10 14.88 -3.33
CA ARG A 490 37.50 15.17 -4.73
C ARG A 490 38.99 15.45 -4.92
N GLU A 491 39.68 15.89 -3.86
CA GLU A 491 41.12 16.21 -3.94
C GLU A 491 42.04 15.03 -3.62
N GLN A 492 41.53 13.92 -3.07
CA GLN A 492 42.34 12.71 -2.77
C GLN A 492 42.26 11.61 -3.83
N GLY A 493 41.64 11.84 -4.97
CA GLY A 493 41.46 10.87 -6.08
C GLY A 493 42.44 11.02 -7.25
N ASN A 494 43.46 11.88 -7.15
CA ASN A 494 44.54 11.99 -8.15
C ASN A 494 45.89 11.63 -7.49
N PHE A 495 46.11 10.37 -7.28
CA PHE A 495 47.42 9.73 -7.30
C PHE A 495 47.26 8.26 -7.64
#